data_698353d7df71f8f836112c28d5dd2735
#
_entry.id   698353d7df71f8f836112c28d5dd2735
#
_cell.length_a   1.000
_cell.length_b   1.000
_cell.length_c   1.000
_cell.angle_alpha   90.00
_cell.angle_beta   90.00
_cell.angle_gamma   90.00
#
_symmetry.space_group_name_H-M   'P 1'
#
loop_
_entity.id
_entity.type
_entity.pdbx_description
1 polymer ?
#
loop_
_entity_poly.entity_id
_entity_poly.type
_entity_poly.pdbx_seq_one_letter_code
_entity_poly.pdbx_strand_id
1 'polypeptide(L)'
;MTSPSTADWIRPLGSTGLQVSAVCAGGAPLGSMPENFGYEVSYADGVALVGQILDSPIRMLDTANGYSGGESERRIGAGIAAFGGLPQDFVVATKVDARNGDYSGQRVRTSVAESMERLGLGFLPLVYLHDPEYFDFAEMSKSGGAVETLFALRAEGQIGHVGLAGGTVQEMSRYLALGGFEVVLVHNRWTLVDRSAVDLIRQAEDLGVAVVNAAIYGGGILANPSGGGTSYGYRPASTDTLTAIARMDAVCREHGTDLATAALQASVHDPRISTTVIGFSKPSRLHNILTGLSAELPPELFERLEELLPARENWLDFHITA
;
A
#
# COMPACT_ATOMS: atom_id res chain seq x y z
N MET A 1 -15.59 12.46 -9.28
CA MET A 1 -15.55 11.08 -8.78
C MET A 1 -14.59 10.28 -9.62
N THR A 2 -13.67 9.57 -9.00
CA THR A 2 -12.68 8.75 -9.70
C THR A 2 -13.19 7.32 -9.81
N SER A 3 -13.42 6.86 -11.03
CA SER A 3 -13.82 5.49 -11.34
C SER A 3 -13.12 5.02 -12.61
N PRO A 4 -13.14 3.73 -12.93
CA PRO A 4 -12.52 3.22 -14.17
C PRO A 4 -12.96 3.89 -15.47
N SER A 5 -14.11 4.56 -15.46
CA SER A 5 -14.66 5.27 -16.61
C SER A 5 -14.28 6.76 -16.68
N THR A 6 -13.57 7.28 -15.69
CA THR A 6 -13.22 8.71 -15.61
C THR A 6 -11.76 8.96 -16.01
N ALA A 7 -11.47 10.16 -16.50
CA ALA A 7 -10.14 10.52 -17.01
C ALA A 7 -9.06 10.51 -15.90
N ASP A 8 -9.44 10.66 -14.64
CA ASP A 8 -8.56 10.65 -13.48
C ASP A 8 -8.32 9.25 -12.89
N TRP A 9 -8.83 8.19 -13.56
CA TRP A 9 -8.55 6.80 -13.17
C TRP A 9 -7.09 6.42 -13.35
N ILE A 10 -6.49 6.81 -14.47
CA ILE A 10 -5.05 6.63 -14.71
C ILE A 10 -4.34 7.92 -14.35
N ARG A 11 -3.35 7.82 -13.50
CA ARG A 11 -2.64 8.95 -12.90
C ARG A 11 -1.14 8.81 -13.03
N PRO A 12 -0.39 9.93 -13.13
CA PRO A 12 1.06 9.85 -13.00
C PRO A 12 1.46 9.42 -11.59
N LEU A 13 2.45 8.55 -11.48
CA LEU A 13 3.09 8.23 -10.23
C LEU A 13 4.22 9.25 -9.96
N GLY A 14 3.84 10.46 -9.57
CA GLY A 14 4.76 11.59 -9.40
C GLY A 14 5.56 11.90 -10.67
N SER A 15 6.86 12.10 -10.53
CA SER A 15 7.81 12.39 -11.60
C SER A 15 8.44 11.16 -12.25
N THR A 16 8.04 9.94 -11.88
CA THR A 16 8.63 8.69 -12.40
C THR A 16 8.35 8.42 -13.88
N GLY A 17 7.34 9.08 -14.46
CA GLY A 17 6.85 8.77 -15.81
C GLY A 17 5.92 7.55 -15.88
N LEU A 18 5.82 6.76 -14.79
CA LEU A 18 4.88 5.65 -14.71
C LEU A 18 3.45 6.16 -14.61
N GLN A 19 2.54 5.47 -15.31
CA GLN A 19 1.10 5.71 -15.21
C GLN A 19 0.46 4.56 -14.44
N VAL A 20 -0.32 4.87 -13.41
CA VAL A 20 -0.95 3.88 -12.53
C VAL A 20 -2.43 4.14 -12.37
N SER A 21 -3.22 3.10 -12.11
CA SER A 21 -4.61 3.31 -11.73
C SER A 21 -4.74 3.89 -10.33
N ALA A 22 -5.82 4.62 -10.07
CA ALA A 22 -6.13 5.21 -8.76
C ALA A 22 -6.20 4.17 -7.63
N VAL A 23 -6.44 2.90 -7.98
CA VAL A 23 -6.34 1.73 -7.09
C VAL A 23 -5.23 0.81 -7.59
N CYS A 24 -4.36 0.40 -6.67
CA CYS A 24 -3.33 -0.62 -6.85
C CYS A 24 -3.75 -1.92 -6.18
N ALA A 25 -3.54 -3.05 -6.83
CA ALA A 25 -3.81 -4.36 -6.24
C ALA A 25 -2.69 -4.75 -5.26
N GLY A 26 -3.03 -4.91 -3.98
CA GLY A 26 -2.10 -5.36 -2.93
C GLY A 26 -1.95 -6.88 -2.92
N GLY A 27 -0.73 -7.36 -3.08
CA GLY A 27 -0.37 -8.76 -3.20
C GLY A 27 -0.20 -9.52 -1.88
N ALA A 28 -0.13 -8.85 -0.73
CA ALA A 28 0.08 -9.53 0.55
C ALA A 28 -0.94 -10.67 0.81
N PRO A 29 -2.26 -10.47 0.62
CA PRO A 29 -3.22 -11.55 0.80
C PRO A 29 -3.07 -12.69 -0.22
N LEU A 30 -2.55 -12.42 -1.41
CA LEU A 30 -2.36 -13.44 -2.46
C LEU A 30 -1.36 -14.52 -2.03
N GLY A 31 -0.37 -14.18 -1.19
CA GLY A 31 0.59 -15.11 -0.61
C GLY A 31 0.01 -16.04 0.46
N SER A 32 -1.21 -15.80 0.93
CA SER A 32 -1.82 -16.41 2.11
C SER A 32 -1.06 -16.09 3.40
N MET A 33 -1.59 -15.13 4.17
CA MET A 33 -1.04 -14.67 5.47
C MET A 33 -2.14 -14.77 6.54
N PRO A 34 -2.56 -15.99 6.93
CA PRO A 34 -3.69 -16.18 7.83
C PRO A 34 -3.47 -15.55 9.21
N GLU A 35 -2.23 -15.49 9.68
CA GLU A 35 -1.85 -14.82 10.93
C GLU A 35 -2.12 -13.31 10.91
N ASN A 36 -2.06 -12.68 9.72
CA ASN A 36 -2.30 -11.25 9.55
C ASN A 36 -3.76 -10.93 9.20
N PHE A 37 -4.39 -11.79 8.39
CA PHE A 37 -5.69 -11.48 7.79
C PHE A 37 -6.84 -12.36 8.30
N GLY A 38 -6.55 -13.44 9.08
CA GLY A 38 -7.55 -14.34 9.64
C GLY A 38 -8.21 -15.29 8.62
N TYR A 39 -7.65 -15.39 7.40
CA TYR A 39 -8.11 -16.31 6.35
C TYR A 39 -6.95 -16.81 5.49
N GLU A 40 -7.15 -17.95 4.85
CA GLU A 40 -6.23 -18.50 3.87
C GLU A 40 -6.70 -18.21 2.44
N VAL A 41 -5.74 -18.13 1.52
CA VAL A 41 -5.97 -18.13 0.06
C VAL A 41 -5.23 -19.32 -0.52
N SER A 42 -5.92 -20.21 -1.21
CA SER A 42 -5.26 -21.34 -1.85
C SER A 42 -4.32 -20.87 -2.97
N TYR A 43 -3.32 -21.69 -3.31
CA TYR A 43 -2.40 -21.35 -4.41
C TYR A 43 -3.17 -21.12 -5.72
N ALA A 44 -4.10 -22.01 -6.05
CA ALA A 44 -4.90 -21.93 -7.27
C ALA A 44 -5.77 -20.68 -7.33
N ASP A 45 -6.43 -20.31 -6.20
CA ASP A 45 -7.26 -19.11 -6.11
C ASP A 45 -6.40 -17.84 -6.22
N GLY A 46 -5.22 -17.81 -5.58
CA GLY A 46 -4.27 -16.70 -5.69
C GLY A 46 -3.82 -16.47 -7.13
N VAL A 47 -3.41 -17.53 -7.82
CA VAL A 47 -3.00 -17.48 -9.23
C VAL A 47 -4.16 -17.03 -10.14
N ALA A 48 -5.35 -17.59 -9.96
CA ALA A 48 -6.54 -17.22 -10.75
C ALA A 48 -6.93 -15.75 -10.55
N LEU A 49 -6.84 -15.28 -9.30
CA LEU A 49 -7.17 -13.88 -8.97
C LEU A 49 -6.18 -12.88 -9.61
N VAL A 50 -4.91 -13.23 -9.73
CA VAL A 50 -3.94 -12.40 -10.48
C VAL A 50 -4.40 -12.22 -11.93
N GLY A 51 -4.83 -13.28 -12.61
CA GLY A 51 -5.38 -13.18 -13.97
C GLY A 51 -6.58 -12.22 -14.05
N GLN A 52 -7.48 -12.26 -13.08
CA GLN A 52 -8.62 -11.33 -13.01
C GLN A 52 -8.19 -9.87 -12.76
N ILE A 53 -7.15 -9.65 -11.93
CA ILE A 53 -6.58 -8.32 -11.72
C ILE A 53 -5.99 -7.78 -13.01
N LEU A 54 -5.23 -8.59 -13.75
CA LEU A 54 -4.63 -8.21 -15.03
C LEU A 54 -5.66 -7.89 -16.12
N ASP A 55 -6.81 -8.58 -16.11
CA ASP A 55 -7.94 -8.35 -17.03
C ASP A 55 -8.84 -7.16 -16.60
N SER A 56 -8.69 -6.67 -15.38
CA SER A 56 -9.48 -5.57 -14.82
C SER A 56 -8.95 -4.19 -15.28
N PRO A 57 -9.66 -3.09 -14.94
CA PRO A 57 -9.15 -1.73 -15.17
C PRO A 57 -7.92 -1.36 -14.32
N ILE A 58 -7.53 -2.15 -13.32
CA ILE A 58 -6.35 -1.89 -12.49
C ILE A 58 -5.09 -1.99 -13.34
N ARG A 59 -4.14 -1.08 -13.11
CA ARG A 59 -2.86 -0.99 -13.85
C ARG A 59 -1.63 -1.02 -12.95
N MET A 60 -1.82 -1.35 -11.68
CA MET A 60 -0.70 -1.53 -10.75
C MET A 60 -0.98 -2.66 -9.77
N LEU A 61 0.07 -3.45 -9.48
CA LEU A 61 0.10 -4.45 -8.42
C LEU A 61 1.33 -4.21 -7.55
N ASP A 62 1.14 -4.23 -6.23
CA ASP A 62 2.18 -4.09 -5.21
C ASP A 62 2.37 -5.40 -4.45
N THR A 63 3.60 -5.88 -4.34
CA THR A 63 3.97 -7.04 -3.53
C THR A 63 5.24 -6.77 -2.73
N ALA A 64 5.87 -7.79 -2.15
CA ALA A 64 7.16 -7.72 -1.47
C ALA A 64 7.89 -9.07 -1.49
N ASN A 65 9.21 -9.04 -1.46
CA ASN A 65 10.07 -10.22 -1.39
C ASN A 65 9.75 -11.08 -0.16
N GLY A 66 9.43 -10.43 0.98
CA GLY A 66 9.14 -11.08 2.25
C GLY A 66 7.73 -11.63 2.40
N TYR A 67 6.75 -11.19 1.60
CA TYR A 67 5.35 -11.59 1.81
C TYR A 67 5.17 -13.10 1.70
N SER A 68 4.76 -13.72 2.82
CA SER A 68 4.63 -15.19 2.96
C SER A 68 5.88 -15.94 2.50
N GLY A 69 7.07 -15.45 2.86
CA GLY A 69 8.34 -16.07 2.46
C GLY A 69 8.56 -16.13 0.94
N GLY A 70 7.97 -15.19 0.20
CA GLY A 70 8.05 -15.09 -1.25
C GLY A 70 6.90 -15.77 -2.01
N GLU A 71 5.92 -16.36 -1.30
CA GLU A 71 4.76 -16.99 -1.95
C GLU A 71 3.88 -15.97 -2.69
N SER A 72 3.77 -14.73 -2.20
CA SER A 72 3.05 -13.69 -2.92
C SER A 72 3.64 -13.48 -4.32
N GLU A 73 4.96 -13.28 -4.42
CA GLU A 73 5.63 -13.11 -5.70
C GLU A 73 5.53 -14.34 -6.61
N ARG A 74 5.67 -15.57 -6.06
CA ARG A 74 5.53 -16.81 -6.85
C ARG A 74 4.14 -16.95 -7.46
N ARG A 75 3.08 -16.67 -6.70
CA ARG A 75 1.70 -16.76 -7.19
C ARG A 75 1.40 -15.67 -8.20
N ILE A 76 1.94 -14.46 -8.00
CA ILE A 76 1.82 -13.36 -8.96
C ILE A 76 2.55 -13.74 -10.26
N GLY A 77 3.78 -14.23 -10.20
CA GLY A 77 4.53 -14.69 -11.39
C GLY A 77 3.82 -15.82 -12.13
N ALA A 78 3.28 -16.81 -11.41
CA ALA A 78 2.48 -17.87 -12.00
C ALA A 78 1.20 -17.34 -12.67
N GLY A 79 0.54 -16.36 -12.05
CA GLY A 79 -0.65 -15.71 -12.63
C GLY A 79 -0.33 -14.90 -13.88
N ILE A 80 0.77 -14.16 -13.88
CA ILE A 80 1.27 -13.44 -15.07
C ILE A 80 1.55 -14.41 -16.20
N ALA A 81 2.25 -15.52 -15.92
CA ALA A 81 2.54 -16.53 -16.92
C ALA A 81 1.29 -17.21 -17.48
N ALA A 82 0.33 -17.54 -16.60
CA ALA A 82 -0.96 -18.13 -17.00
C ALA A 82 -1.83 -17.16 -17.83
N PHE A 83 -1.72 -15.87 -17.58
CA PHE A 83 -2.42 -14.81 -18.35
C PHE A 83 -1.81 -14.61 -19.75
N GLY A 84 -0.59 -15.08 -19.98
CA GLY A 84 0.13 -14.92 -21.26
C GLY A 84 1.17 -13.79 -21.24
N GLY A 85 1.51 -13.29 -20.08
CA GLY A 85 2.46 -12.21 -19.86
C GLY A 85 1.85 -10.98 -19.20
N LEU A 86 2.69 -10.03 -18.83
CA LEU A 86 2.26 -8.76 -18.24
C LEU A 86 1.77 -7.80 -19.33
N PRO A 87 0.59 -7.17 -19.21
CA PRO A 87 0.16 -6.11 -20.11
C PRO A 87 1.19 -4.97 -20.16
N GLN A 88 1.39 -4.37 -21.31
CA GLN A 88 2.46 -3.37 -21.55
C GLN A 88 2.36 -2.14 -20.62
N ASP A 89 1.16 -1.75 -20.25
CA ASP A 89 0.86 -0.59 -19.40
C ASP A 89 0.65 -0.96 -17.92
N PHE A 90 1.04 -2.19 -17.52
CA PHE A 90 0.83 -2.67 -16.16
C PHE A 90 2.12 -2.57 -15.33
N VAL A 91 2.04 -1.90 -14.19
CA VAL A 91 3.17 -1.71 -13.26
C VAL A 91 3.14 -2.78 -12.17
N VAL A 92 4.21 -3.55 -12.05
CA VAL A 92 4.44 -4.42 -10.88
C VAL A 92 5.48 -3.76 -10.00
N ALA A 93 5.10 -3.42 -8.77
CA ALA A 93 6.01 -2.96 -7.74
C ALA A 93 6.28 -4.07 -6.74
N THR A 94 7.53 -4.17 -6.30
CA THR A 94 7.91 -5.05 -5.19
C THR A 94 8.82 -4.32 -4.20
N LYS A 95 9.22 -4.99 -3.13
CA LYS A 95 10.02 -4.40 -2.06
C LYS A 95 11.18 -5.33 -1.72
N VAL A 96 12.35 -4.75 -1.46
CA VAL A 96 13.47 -5.51 -0.91
C VAL A 96 13.26 -5.74 0.58
N ASP A 97 13.57 -6.95 1.04
CA ASP A 97 13.36 -7.34 2.43
C ASP A 97 14.64 -7.90 3.06
N ALA A 98 14.78 -7.64 4.35
CA ALA A 98 15.75 -8.32 5.19
C ALA A 98 15.47 -9.82 5.26
N ARG A 99 16.50 -10.61 5.52
CA ARG A 99 16.35 -12.03 5.83
C ARG A 99 17.25 -12.41 7.00
N ASN A 100 16.67 -13.02 8.04
CA ASN A 100 17.38 -13.41 9.26
C ASN A 100 18.17 -12.25 9.92
N GLY A 101 17.59 -11.05 9.90
CA GLY A 101 18.22 -9.84 10.44
C GLY A 101 19.26 -9.19 9.53
N ASP A 102 19.61 -9.79 8.39
CA ASP A 102 20.49 -9.18 7.38
C ASP A 102 19.71 -8.28 6.44
N TYR A 103 20.06 -6.98 6.42
CA TYR A 103 19.58 -5.98 5.46
C TYR A 103 20.77 -5.24 4.80
N SER A 104 21.88 -5.93 4.64
CA SER A 104 23.06 -5.41 3.95
C SER A 104 22.80 -5.09 2.48
N GLY A 105 23.68 -4.32 1.85
CA GLY A 105 23.60 -4.08 0.40
C GLY A 105 23.63 -5.37 -0.41
N GLN A 106 24.39 -6.40 0.04
CA GLN A 106 24.38 -7.71 -0.63
C GLN A 106 23.00 -8.40 -0.52
N ARG A 107 22.31 -8.26 0.64
CA ARG A 107 20.94 -8.78 0.80
C ARG A 107 19.96 -8.05 -0.14
N VAL A 108 20.10 -6.73 -0.31
CA VAL A 108 19.30 -5.95 -1.25
C VAL A 108 19.45 -6.48 -2.69
N ARG A 109 20.67 -6.70 -3.17
CA ARG A 109 20.92 -7.28 -4.51
C ARG A 109 20.29 -8.67 -4.65
N THR A 110 20.44 -9.50 -3.63
CA THR A 110 19.87 -10.84 -3.61
C THR A 110 18.33 -10.77 -3.61
N SER A 111 17.74 -9.84 -2.84
CA SER A 111 16.29 -9.64 -2.78
C SER A 111 15.71 -9.28 -4.15
N VAL A 112 16.35 -8.36 -4.87
CA VAL A 112 15.93 -7.98 -6.23
C VAL A 112 16.01 -9.17 -7.19
N ALA A 113 17.11 -9.93 -7.16
CA ALA A 113 17.26 -11.11 -8.02
C ALA A 113 16.20 -12.19 -7.72
N GLU A 114 15.93 -12.48 -6.45
CA GLU A 114 14.88 -13.40 -6.03
C GLU A 114 13.50 -12.95 -6.50
N SER A 115 13.20 -11.63 -6.41
CA SER A 115 11.93 -11.06 -6.86
C SER A 115 11.76 -11.18 -8.37
N MET A 116 12.79 -10.88 -9.15
CA MET A 116 12.78 -11.07 -10.60
C MET A 116 12.51 -12.54 -10.99
N GLU A 117 13.19 -13.48 -10.34
CA GLU A 117 12.99 -14.91 -10.57
C GLU A 117 11.56 -15.36 -10.25
N ARG A 118 11.02 -15.00 -9.08
CA ARG A 118 9.69 -15.41 -8.63
C ARG A 118 8.57 -14.81 -9.46
N LEU A 119 8.72 -13.53 -9.84
CA LEU A 119 7.75 -12.82 -10.68
C LEU A 119 7.86 -13.21 -12.16
N GLY A 120 8.98 -13.82 -12.59
CA GLY A 120 9.26 -14.11 -13.99
C GLY A 120 9.49 -12.85 -14.83
N LEU A 121 9.99 -11.77 -14.23
CA LEU A 121 10.20 -10.47 -14.86
C LEU A 121 11.70 -10.16 -14.96
N GLY A 122 12.17 -9.79 -16.15
CA GLY A 122 13.57 -9.40 -16.38
C GLY A 122 13.90 -7.97 -15.92
N PHE A 123 12.89 -7.19 -15.52
CA PHE A 123 13.01 -5.81 -15.08
C PHE A 123 11.89 -5.48 -14.10
N LEU A 124 12.20 -4.73 -13.05
CA LEU A 124 11.24 -4.27 -12.04
C LEU A 124 11.09 -2.75 -12.15
N PRO A 125 9.93 -2.25 -12.57
CA PRO A 125 9.74 -0.81 -12.79
C PRO A 125 9.80 0.02 -11.51
N LEU A 126 9.43 -0.54 -10.35
CA LEU A 126 9.48 0.13 -9.05
C LEU A 126 9.84 -0.88 -7.95
N VAL A 127 10.86 -0.53 -7.16
CA VAL A 127 11.29 -1.33 -6.00
C VAL A 127 11.41 -0.44 -4.78
N TYR A 128 10.76 -0.84 -3.70
CA TYR A 128 10.80 -0.11 -2.43
C TYR A 128 11.87 -0.67 -1.47
N LEU A 129 12.49 0.21 -0.69
CA LEU A 129 13.11 -0.16 0.57
C LEU A 129 11.99 -0.42 1.58
N HIS A 130 11.87 -1.64 2.11
CA HIS A 130 10.72 -2.08 2.92
C HIS A 130 11.03 -2.04 4.41
N ASP A 131 10.11 -1.43 5.17
CA ASP A 131 10.10 -1.41 6.65
C ASP A 131 11.49 -1.11 7.27
N PRO A 132 12.20 -0.07 6.77
CA PRO A 132 13.55 0.23 7.24
C PRO A 132 13.57 0.72 8.70
N GLU A 133 12.43 1.11 9.26
CA GLU A 133 12.28 1.56 10.65
C GLU A 133 12.61 0.48 11.70
N TYR A 134 12.68 -0.78 11.30
CA TYR A 134 13.07 -1.88 12.19
C TYR A 134 14.60 -2.11 12.24
N PHE A 135 15.38 -1.30 11.51
CA PHE A 135 16.83 -1.44 11.39
C PHE A 135 17.53 -0.14 11.76
N ASP A 136 18.82 -0.25 12.14
CA ASP A 136 19.61 0.92 12.47
C ASP A 136 19.80 1.82 11.25
N PHE A 137 19.37 3.07 11.36
CA PHE A 137 19.43 4.04 10.26
C PHE A 137 20.84 4.28 9.74
N ALA A 138 21.85 4.32 10.63
CA ALA A 138 23.22 4.58 10.22
C ALA A 138 23.79 3.39 9.42
N GLU A 139 23.46 2.16 9.83
CA GLU A 139 23.81 0.95 9.09
C GLU A 139 23.12 0.88 7.72
N MET A 140 21.82 1.21 7.66
CA MET A 140 21.06 1.20 6.42
C MET A 140 21.54 2.25 5.40
N SER A 141 21.96 3.44 5.89
CA SER A 141 22.32 4.60 5.06
C SER A 141 23.82 4.76 4.83
N LYS A 142 24.67 3.93 5.45
CA LYS A 142 26.13 3.98 5.22
C LYS A 142 26.52 3.62 3.79
N SER A 143 27.75 3.94 3.39
CA SER A 143 28.31 3.51 2.10
C SER A 143 28.32 1.98 1.98
N GLY A 144 27.79 1.46 0.86
CA GLY A 144 27.57 0.04 0.63
C GLY A 144 26.38 -0.55 1.39
N GLY A 145 25.63 0.26 2.13
CA GLY A 145 24.43 -0.12 2.84
C GLY A 145 23.21 -0.35 1.92
N ALA A 146 22.07 -0.64 2.52
CA ALA A 146 20.85 -0.98 1.78
C ALA A 146 20.39 0.17 0.85
N VAL A 147 20.38 1.41 1.35
CA VAL A 147 19.92 2.59 0.61
C VAL A 147 20.79 2.83 -0.62
N GLU A 148 22.12 2.95 -0.44
CA GLU A 148 23.05 3.21 -1.55
C GLU A 148 23.00 2.08 -2.58
N THR A 149 22.90 0.82 -2.14
CA THR A 149 22.81 -0.33 -3.04
C THR A 149 21.54 -0.30 -3.88
N LEU A 150 20.40 0.09 -3.30
CA LEU A 150 19.15 0.20 -4.06
C LEU A 150 19.24 1.30 -5.13
N PHE A 151 19.86 2.44 -4.81
CA PHE A 151 20.14 3.50 -5.80
C PHE A 151 21.13 3.05 -6.87
N ALA A 152 22.14 2.25 -6.50
CA ALA A 152 23.09 1.67 -7.47
C ALA A 152 22.39 0.73 -8.44
N LEU A 153 21.46 -0.12 -8.00
CA LEU A 153 20.68 -1.01 -8.86
C LEU A 153 19.85 -0.23 -9.90
N ARG A 154 19.31 0.93 -9.51
CA ARG A 154 18.64 1.85 -10.46
C ARG A 154 19.65 2.43 -11.45
N ALA A 155 20.79 2.92 -11.00
CA ALA A 155 21.82 3.48 -11.86
C ALA A 155 22.41 2.43 -12.85
N GLU A 156 22.46 1.17 -12.44
CA GLU A 156 22.86 0.02 -13.26
C GLU A 156 21.77 -0.42 -14.27
N GLY A 157 20.56 0.17 -14.19
CA GLY A 157 19.43 -0.16 -15.05
C GLY A 157 18.77 -1.52 -14.74
N GLN A 158 19.03 -2.11 -13.57
CA GLN A 158 18.40 -3.36 -13.13
C GLN A 158 16.97 -3.14 -12.62
N ILE A 159 16.68 -1.97 -12.05
CA ILE A 159 15.37 -1.53 -11.64
C ILE A 159 15.08 -0.13 -12.20
N GLY A 160 13.79 0.22 -12.32
CA GLY A 160 13.40 1.53 -12.88
C GLY A 160 13.48 2.64 -11.85
N HIS A 161 12.68 2.55 -10.81
CA HIS A 161 12.50 3.59 -9.80
C HIS A 161 12.69 3.03 -8.39
N VAL A 162 13.07 3.91 -7.46
CA VAL A 162 13.28 3.57 -6.07
C VAL A 162 12.23 4.25 -5.20
N GLY A 163 11.51 3.41 -4.42
CA GLY A 163 10.55 3.86 -3.43
C GLY A 163 10.99 3.56 -2.00
N LEU A 164 10.27 4.14 -1.06
CA LEU A 164 10.38 3.91 0.38
C LEU A 164 9.02 3.42 0.87
N ALA A 165 8.96 2.30 1.58
CA ALA A 165 7.72 1.73 2.12
C ALA A 165 7.88 1.36 3.58
N GLY A 166 7.02 1.89 4.45
CA GLY A 166 7.07 1.61 5.89
C GLY A 166 5.91 2.25 6.64
N GLY A 167 5.96 2.14 7.96
CA GLY A 167 4.91 2.63 8.85
C GLY A 167 5.31 3.86 9.63
N THR A 168 6.35 3.78 10.44
CA THR A 168 6.72 4.85 11.38
C THR A 168 7.10 6.14 10.66
N VAL A 169 6.24 7.15 10.76
CA VAL A 169 6.35 8.42 10.00
C VAL A 169 7.68 9.14 10.28
N GLN A 170 8.14 9.18 11.52
CA GLN A 170 9.39 9.85 11.86
C GLN A 170 10.59 9.22 11.15
N GLU A 171 10.69 7.90 11.13
CA GLU A 171 11.79 7.21 10.44
C GLU A 171 11.65 7.35 8.93
N MET A 172 10.44 7.22 8.38
CA MET A 172 10.19 7.44 6.95
C MET A 172 10.62 8.86 6.51
N SER A 173 10.34 9.88 7.33
CA SER A 173 10.77 11.27 7.09
C SER A 173 12.31 11.40 7.05
N ARG A 174 13.03 10.69 7.92
CA ARG A 174 14.51 10.66 7.92
C ARG A 174 15.08 10.07 6.65
N TYR A 175 14.49 8.96 6.15
CA TYR A 175 14.92 8.35 4.88
C TYR A 175 14.60 9.25 3.69
N LEU A 176 13.42 9.87 3.64
CA LEU A 176 13.09 10.83 2.58
C LEU A 176 14.08 12.00 2.51
N ALA A 177 14.56 12.47 3.67
CA ALA A 177 15.53 13.56 3.74
C ALA A 177 16.91 13.20 3.14
N LEU A 178 17.23 11.91 2.96
CA LEU A 178 18.44 11.49 2.23
C LEU A 178 18.37 11.83 0.73
N GLY A 179 17.16 12.03 0.19
CA GLY A 179 16.93 12.21 -1.23
C GLY A 179 17.05 10.92 -2.04
N GLY A 180 16.68 10.98 -3.33
CA GLY A 180 16.81 9.86 -4.26
C GLY A 180 15.63 8.87 -4.28
N PHE A 181 14.72 8.93 -3.31
CA PHE A 181 13.44 8.21 -3.36
C PHE A 181 12.45 9.00 -4.23
N GLU A 182 11.72 8.30 -5.08
CA GLU A 182 10.77 8.88 -6.03
C GLU A 182 9.32 8.61 -5.64
N VAL A 183 9.10 7.59 -4.79
CA VAL A 183 7.79 7.16 -4.30
C VAL A 183 7.88 6.83 -2.82
N VAL A 184 6.90 7.26 -2.02
CA VAL A 184 6.72 6.83 -0.64
C VAL A 184 5.40 6.09 -0.49
N LEU A 185 5.44 4.90 0.11
CA LEU A 185 4.27 4.13 0.49
C LEU A 185 4.13 4.15 2.01
N VAL A 186 3.00 4.65 2.49
CA VAL A 186 2.64 4.68 3.90
C VAL A 186 1.42 3.81 4.15
N HIS A 187 1.37 3.11 5.30
CA HIS A 187 0.25 2.23 5.62
C HIS A 187 -0.37 2.53 7.00
N ASN A 188 -1.69 2.40 7.11
CA ASN A 188 -2.48 2.62 8.33
C ASN A 188 -2.43 4.05 8.92
N ARG A 189 -1.68 5.00 8.37
CA ARG A 189 -1.44 6.34 8.93
C ARG A 189 -2.10 7.47 8.14
N TRP A 190 -2.86 7.09 7.10
CA TRP A 190 -3.72 7.99 6.34
C TRP A 190 -5.05 7.30 6.04
N THR A 191 -5.96 7.31 7.03
CA THR A 191 -7.25 6.60 7.01
C THR A 191 -8.34 7.50 7.60
N LEU A 192 -9.58 7.04 7.68
CA LEU A 192 -10.67 7.82 8.31
C LEU A 192 -10.45 8.07 9.80
N VAL A 193 -9.57 7.31 10.48
CA VAL A 193 -9.35 7.42 11.94
C VAL A 193 -7.92 7.76 12.34
N ASP A 194 -7.03 8.01 11.38
CA ASP A 194 -5.63 8.31 11.65
C ASP A 194 -5.08 9.26 10.59
N ARG A 195 -4.38 10.30 11.02
CA ARG A 195 -3.74 11.32 10.19
C ARG A 195 -2.25 11.48 10.51
N SER A 196 -1.63 10.43 11.11
CA SER A 196 -0.20 10.48 11.48
C SER A 196 0.71 10.84 10.31
N ALA A 197 0.33 10.44 9.08
CA ALA A 197 1.14 10.69 7.89
C ALA A 197 1.05 12.11 7.33
N VAL A 198 0.29 13.03 7.93
CA VAL A 198 0.05 14.37 7.35
C VAL A 198 1.34 15.13 7.05
N ASP A 199 2.31 15.11 7.95
CA ASP A 199 3.58 15.82 7.78
C ASP A 199 4.52 15.09 6.80
N LEU A 200 4.50 13.75 6.76
CA LEU A 200 5.23 12.95 5.77
C LEU A 200 4.68 13.18 4.35
N ILE A 201 3.36 13.25 4.18
CA ILE A 201 2.72 13.55 2.89
C ILE A 201 3.13 14.94 2.42
N ARG A 202 3.11 15.95 3.31
CA ARG A 202 3.55 17.32 2.97
C ARG A 202 5.03 17.34 2.57
N GLN A 203 5.90 16.66 3.33
CA GLN A 203 7.32 16.54 2.97
C GLN A 203 7.51 15.87 1.59
N ALA A 204 6.74 14.83 1.29
CA ALA A 204 6.79 14.17 -0.01
C ALA A 204 6.36 15.11 -1.15
N GLU A 205 5.29 15.90 -0.95
CA GLU A 205 4.85 16.93 -1.91
C GLU A 205 5.95 17.97 -2.16
N ASP A 206 6.57 18.51 -1.09
CA ASP A 206 7.66 19.49 -1.16
C ASP A 206 8.88 18.96 -1.93
N LEU A 207 9.14 17.66 -1.84
CA LEU A 207 10.24 16.97 -2.51
C LEU A 207 9.88 16.45 -3.92
N GLY A 208 8.62 16.57 -4.35
CA GLY A 208 8.13 15.99 -5.61
C GLY A 208 8.08 14.47 -5.62
N VAL A 209 7.99 13.84 -4.45
CA VAL A 209 7.90 12.39 -4.24
C VAL A 209 6.44 11.96 -4.28
N ALA A 210 6.12 10.93 -5.08
CA ALA A 210 4.76 10.39 -5.16
C ALA A 210 4.34 9.69 -3.86
N VAL A 211 3.09 9.86 -3.46
CA VAL A 211 2.53 9.19 -2.28
C VAL A 211 1.62 8.04 -2.68
N VAL A 212 1.89 6.87 -2.14
CA VAL A 212 1.06 5.65 -2.22
C VAL A 212 0.47 5.37 -0.84
N ASN A 213 -0.85 5.29 -0.74
CA ASN A 213 -1.53 5.01 0.52
C ASN A 213 -1.97 3.55 0.60
N ALA A 214 -1.61 2.86 1.66
CA ALA A 214 -1.92 1.44 1.86
C ALA A 214 -2.65 1.19 3.19
N ALA A 215 -3.26 0.01 3.30
CA ALA A 215 -3.96 -0.44 4.51
C ALA A 215 -5.02 0.57 5.03
N ILE A 216 -5.73 1.21 4.12
CA ILE A 216 -6.76 2.23 4.42
C ILE A 216 -7.90 1.71 5.31
N TYR A 217 -8.04 0.40 5.44
CA TYR A 217 -9.04 -0.25 6.28
C TYR A 217 -8.53 -0.57 7.69
N GLY A 218 -7.32 -0.13 8.08
CA GLY A 218 -6.80 -0.29 9.43
C GLY A 218 -6.65 -1.74 9.89
N GLY A 219 -6.23 -2.64 9.00
CA GLY A 219 -6.19 -4.09 9.27
C GLY A 219 -7.53 -4.79 9.08
N GLY A 220 -8.53 -4.11 8.49
CA GLY A 220 -9.86 -4.66 8.18
C GLY A 220 -10.98 -4.13 9.05
N ILE A 221 -10.71 -3.42 10.14
CA ILE A 221 -11.73 -2.93 11.08
C ILE A 221 -12.69 -1.93 10.41
N LEU A 222 -12.19 -1.05 9.52
CA LEU A 222 -13.02 -0.12 8.75
C LEU A 222 -13.79 -0.81 7.61
N ALA A 223 -13.35 -1.98 7.16
CA ALA A 223 -14.05 -2.77 6.16
C ALA A 223 -15.16 -3.66 6.74
N ASN A 224 -15.10 -3.95 8.04
CA ASN A 224 -16.11 -4.73 8.76
C ASN A 224 -16.23 -4.25 10.21
N PRO A 225 -16.78 -3.04 10.42
CA PRO A 225 -16.87 -2.41 11.75
C PRO A 225 -17.73 -3.20 12.75
N SER A 226 -18.70 -3.98 12.26
CA SER A 226 -19.58 -4.82 13.08
C SER A 226 -18.99 -6.23 13.34
N GLY A 227 -17.83 -6.56 12.80
CA GLY A 227 -17.21 -7.87 12.90
C GLY A 227 -16.53 -8.18 14.23
N GLY A 228 -16.62 -7.29 15.22
CA GLY A 228 -16.05 -7.50 16.56
C GLY A 228 -14.52 -7.34 16.62
N GLY A 229 -13.89 -6.82 15.58
CA GLY A 229 -12.45 -6.50 15.58
C GLY A 229 -12.13 -5.40 16.60
N THR A 230 -11.04 -5.59 17.35
CA THR A 230 -10.56 -4.65 18.38
C THR A 230 -9.15 -4.13 18.10
N SER A 231 -8.63 -4.38 16.91
CA SER A 231 -7.29 -3.97 16.49
C SER A 231 -7.34 -2.97 15.35
N TYR A 232 -6.49 -1.96 15.41
CA TYR A 232 -6.24 -0.98 14.34
C TYR A 232 -4.73 -0.91 14.07
N GLY A 233 -4.32 -0.96 12.81
CA GLY A 233 -2.91 -0.88 12.44
C GLY A 233 -2.03 -1.94 13.11
N TYR A 234 -2.57 -3.17 13.27
CA TYR A 234 -1.92 -4.34 13.89
C TYR A 234 -1.65 -4.20 15.39
N ARG A 235 -2.32 -3.26 16.07
CA ARG A 235 -2.25 -3.03 17.52
C ARG A 235 -3.66 -3.01 18.11
N PRO A 236 -3.83 -3.24 19.42
CA PRO A 236 -5.11 -2.97 20.09
C PRO A 236 -5.52 -1.51 19.86
N ALA A 237 -6.74 -1.29 19.36
CA ALA A 237 -7.31 0.03 19.18
C ALA A 237 -7.74 0.64 20.53
N SER A 238 -7.60 1.96 20.66
CA SER A 238 -8.16 2.66 21.83
C SER A 238 -9.69 2.62 21.82
N THR A 239 -10.29 2.79 22.99
CA THR A 239 -11.75 2.88 23.12
C THR A 239 -12.31 4.04 22.27
N ASP A 240 -11.59 5.16 22.20
CA ASP A 240 -11.99 6.32 21.42
C ASP A 240 -11.96 6.04 19.91
N THR A 241 -10.92 5.33 19.43
CA THR A 241 -10.86 4.87 18.03
C THR A 241 -12.02 3.93 17.71
N LEU A 242 -12.31 2.95 18.57
CA LEU A 242 -13.43 2.03 18.37
C LEU A 242 -14.78 2.76 18.38
N THR A 243 -14.96 3.74 19.26
CA THR A 243 -16.16 4.57 19.34
C THR A 243 -16.31 5.43 18.08
N ALA A 244 -15.23 6.04 17.60
CA ALA A 244 -15.22 6.81 16.36
C ALA A 244 -15.64 5.94 15.17
N ILE A 245 -15.07 4.74 15.03
CA ILE A 245 -15.41 3.77 13.97
C ILE A 245 -16.91 3.44 14.00
N ALA A 246 -17.47 3.13 15.19
CA ALA A 246 -18.88 2.81 15.31
C ALA A 246 -19.80 3.99 14.93
N ARG A 247 -19.42 5.22 15.29
CA ARG A 247 -20.16 6.44 14.91
C ARG A 247 -20.05 6.72 13.42
N MET A 248 -18.87 6.58 12.82
CA MET A 248 -18.65 6.73 11.38
C MET A 248 -19.47 5.71 10.58
N ASP A 249 -19.53 4.47 11.04
CA ASP A 249 -20.34 3.42 10.40
C ASP A 249 -21.84 3.74 10.46
N ALA A 250 -22.33 4.30 11.59
CA ALA A 250 -23.70 4.77 11.69
C ALA A 250 -24.00 5.93 10.71
N VAL A 251 -23.10 6.90 10.60
CA VAL A 251 -23.21 8.01 9.64
C VAL A 251 -23.22 7.52 8.20
N CYS A 252 -22.34 6.56 7.84
CA CYS A 252 -22.36 5.97 6.51
C CYS A 252 -23.70 5.30 6.18
N ARG A 253 -24.26 4.53 7.13
CA ARG A 253 -25.57 3.89 6.97
C ARG A 253 -26.72 4.90 6.82
N GLU A 254 -26.69 6.02 7.52
CA GLU A 254 -27.66 7.12 7.34
C GLU A 254 -27.65 7.67 5.91
N HIS A 255 -26.50 7.63 5.24
CA HIS A 255 -26.31 8.07 3.85
C HIS A 255 -26.43 6.93 2.82
N GLY A 256 -26.92 5.75 3.22
CA GLY A 256 -27.13 4.61 2.31
C GLY A 256 -25.87 3.96 1.76
N THR A 257 -24.73 4.11 2.47
CA THR A 257 -23.44 3.51 2.12
C THR A 257 -22.84 2.72 3.28
N ASP A 258 -21.69 2.11 3.07
CA ASP A 258 -20.92 1.46 4.12
C ASP A 258 -19.57 2.18 4.35
N LEU A 259 -18.98 1.94 5.53
CA LEU A 259 -17.74 2.58 5.95
C LEU A 259 -16.55 2.18 5.05
N ALA A 260 -16.57 0.97 4.48
CA ALA A 260 -15.50 0.53 3.57
C ALA A 260 -15.50 1.36 2.27
N THR A 261 -16.68 1.61 1.71
CA THR A 261 -16.84 2.46 0.52
C THR A 261 -16.40 3.91 0.80
N ALA A 262 -16.80 4.46 1.95
CA ALA A 262 -16.37 5.80 2.35
C ALA A 262 -14.86 5.89 2.56
N ALA A 263 -14.22 4.90 3.24
CA ALA A 263 -12.78 4.86 3.44
C ALA A 263 -12.00 4.73 2.12
N LEU A 264 -12.51 3.94 1.18
CA LEU A 264 -11.95 3.81 -0.17
C LEU A 264 -11.96 5.16 -0.90
N GLN A 265 -13.13 5.79 -0.97
CA GLN A 265 -13.29 7.05 -1.69
C GLN A 265 -12.51 8.19 -1.04
N ALA A 266 -12.45 8.26 0.30
CA ALA A 266 -11.65 9.25 1.01
C ALA A 266 -10.16 9.18 0.63
N SER A 267 -9.61 7.98 0.43
CA SER A 267 -8.22 7.81 -0.01
C SER A 267 -8.04 8.08 -1.50
N VAL A 268 -8.90 7.53 -2.34
CA VAL A 268 -8.77 7.63 -3.81
C VAL A 268 -9.01 9.05 -4.32
N HIS A 269 -9.86 9.83 -3.64
CA HIS A 269 -10.15 11.22 -4.02
C HIS A 269 -9.21 12.25 -3.38
N ASP A 270 -8.30 11.84 -2.49
CA ASP A 270 -7.27 12.75 -1.98
C ASP A 270 -6.26 13.07 -3.10
N PRO A 271 -6.14 14.34 -3.52
CA PRO A 271 -5.29 14.71 -4.65
C PRO A 271 -3.79 14.49 -4.40
N ARG A 272 -3.38 14.32 -3.15
CA ARG A 272 -2.00 14.04 -2.74
C ARG A 272 -1.62 12.58 -2.92
N ILE A 273 -2.61 11.69 -3.06
CA ILE A 273 -2.42 10.24 -3.17
C ILE A 273 -2.43 9.83 -4.64
N SER A 274 -1.31 9.35 -5.15
CA SER A 274 -1.20 8.88 -6.54
C SER A 274 -1.97 7.59 -6.77
N THR A 275 -1.90 6.64 -5.82
CA THR A 275 -2.66 5.38 -5.88
C THR A 275 -2.90 4.83 -4.47
N THR A 276 -4.00 4.08 -4.31
CA THR A 276 -4.39 3.44 -3.05
C THR A 276 -4.24 1.93 -3.18
N VAL A 277 -3.40 1.32 -2.33
CA VAL A 277 -3.17 -0.13 -2.33
C VAL A 277 -4.27 -0.85 -1.55
N ILE A 278 -5.00 -1.71 -2.23
CA ILE A 278 -6.07 -2.54 -1.66
C ILE A 278 -5.71 -4.03 -1.80
N GLY A 279 -5.72 -4.74 -0.68
CA GLY A 279 -5.50 -6.19 -0.68
C GLY A 279 -6.68 -6.96 -1.25
N PHE A 280 -6.41 -7.87 -2.17
CA PHE A 280 -7.40 -8.76 -2.77
C PHE A 280 -7.16 -10.21 -2.34
N SER A 281 -8.23 -10.90 -1.91
CA SER A 281 -8.20 -12.32 -1.51
C SER A 281 -9.24 -13.16 -2.24
N LYS A 282 -10.17 -12.53 -2.95
CA LYS A 282 -11.23 -13.19 -3.71
C LYS A 282 -11.84 -12.27 -4.78
N PRO A 283 -12.43 -12.85 -5.85
CA PRO A 283 -13.01 -12.08 -6.96
C PRO A 283 -14.07 -11.05 -6.55
N SER A 284 -14.93 -11.42 -5.59
CA SER A 284 -15.98 -10.53 -5.11
C SER A 284 -15.43 -9.22 -4.51
N ARG A 285 -14.22 -9.25 -3.92
CA ARG A 285 -13.60 -8.05 -3.39
C ARG A 285 -13.17 -7.08 -4.49
N LEU A 286 -12.62 -7.60 -5.59
CA LEU A 286 -12.31 -6.78 -6.77
C LEU A 286 -13.57 -6.10 -7.31
N HIS A 287 -14.66 -6.86 -7.48
CA HIS A 287 -15.95 -6.32 -7.91
C HIS A 287 -16.46 -5.23 -6.96
N ASN A 288 -16.47 -5.50 -5.65
CA ASN A 288 -16.97 -4.55 -4.64
C ASN A 288 -16.16 -3.23 -4.62
N ILE A 289 -14.83 -3.29 -4.77
CA ILE A 289 -13.99 -2.10 -4.84
C ILE A 289 -14.35 -1.25 -6.06
N LEU A 290 -14.44 -1.86 -7.24
CA LEU A 290 -14.79 -1.14 -8.48
C LEU A 290 -16.21 -0.55 -8.42
N THR A 291 -17.16 -1.27 -7.82
CA THR A 291 -18.53 -0.78 -7.61
C THR A 291 -18.56 0.37 -6.59
N GLY A 292 -17.84 0.23 -5.47
CA GLY A 292 -17.76 1.26 -4.43
C GLY A 292 -17.17 2.58 -4.93
N LEU A 293 -16.23 2.52 -5.90
CA LEU A 293 -15.70 3.73 -6.55
C LEU A 293 -16.71 4.44 -7.45
N SER A 294 -17.72 3.73 -7.94
CA SER A 294 -18.77 4.30 -8.78
C SER A 294 -19.97 4.82 -7.98
N ALA A 295 -19.99 4.62 -6.65
CA ALA A 295 -21.04 5.13 -5.79
C ALA A 295 -20.95 6.66 -5.66
N GLU A 296 -22.10 7.32 -5.77
CA GLU A 296 -22.20 8.77 -5.58
C GLU A 296 -22.36 9.08 -4.08
N LEU A 297 -21.30 9.54 -3.43
CA LEU A 297 -21.31 9.94 -2.04
C LEU A 297 -21.28 11.47 -1.92
N PRO A 298 -22.18 12.06 -1.12
CA PRO A 298 -22.26 13.51 -0.98
C PRO A 298 -21.07 14.07 -0.16
N PRO A 299 -20.57 15.28 -0.48
CA PRO A 299 -19.46 15.90 0.25
C PRO A 299 -19.74 16.02 1.78
N GLU A 300 -20.98 16.27 2.15
CA GLU A 300 -21.43 16.41 3.56
C GLU A 300 -21.16 15.13 4.38
N LEU A 301 -21.16 13.97 3.74
CA LEU A 301 -20.76 12.72 4.40
C LEU A 301 -19.32 12.82 4.90
N PHE A 302 -18.39 13.24 4.02
CA PHE A 302 -16.97 13.32 4.37
C PHE A 302 -16.67 14.39 5.40
N GLU A 303 -17.40 15.53 5.39
CA GLU A 303 -17.34 16.56 6.42
C GLU A 303 -17.73 15.98 7.78
N ARG A 304 -18.85 15.24 7.86
CA ARG A 304 -19.29 14.57 9.09
C ARG A 304 -18.31 13.48 9.55
N LEU A 305 -17.70 12.75 8.65
CA LEU A 305 -16.69 11.75 9.00
C LEU A 305 -15.41 12.41 9.57
N GLU A 306 -15.00 13.55 9.04
CA GLU A 306 -13.85 14.31 9.56
C GLU A 306 -14.09 14.85 10.97
N GLU A 307 -15.33 15.30 11.30
CA GLU A 307 -15.71 15.70 12.65
C GLU A 307 -15.65 14.57 13.68
N LEU A 308 -15.66 13.31 13.21
CA LEU A 308 -15.58 12.11 14.07
C LEU A 308 -14.14 11.56 14.18
N LEU A 309 -13.16 12.20 13.55
CA LEU A 309 -11.78 11.80 13.64
C LEU A 309 -11.34 11.72 15.11
N PRO A 310 -10.73 10.61 15.58
CA PRO A 310 -10.21 10.53 16.93
C PRO A 310 -9.17 11.61 17.21
N ALA A 311 -9.10 12.06 18.45
CA ALA A 311 -8.09 13.00 18.90
C ALA A 311 -6.67 12.43 18.62
N ARG A 312 -5.72 13.33 18.36
CA ARG A 312 -4.37 13.00 17.86
C ARG A 312 -3.61 12.00 18.74
N GLU A 313 -3.84 12.01 20.05
CA GLU A 313 -3.25 11.07 21.02
C GLU A 313 -3.66 9.61 20.78
N ASN A 314 -4.69 9.37 19.98
CA ASN A 314 -5.14 8.03 19.59
C ASN A 314 -4.54 7.54 18.25
N TRP A 315 -3.77 8.39 17.55
CA TRP A 315 -3.13 8.02 16.29
C TRP A 315 -1.88 7.18 16.52
N LEU A 316 -1.53 6.37 15.52
CA LEU A 316 -0.48 5.35 15.66
C LEU A 316 0.89 5.92 16.06
N ASP A 317 1.27 7.09 15.56
CA ASP A 317 2.61 7.64 15.76
C ASP A 317 2.64 8.86 16.69
N PHE A 318 1.55 9.14 17.42
CA PHE A 318 1.51 10.28 18.34
C PHE A 318 2.63 10.26 19.39
N HIS A 319 2.89 9.09 19.96
CA HIS A 319 3.89 8.94 21.05
C HIS A 319 5.34 8.96 20.55
N ILE A 320 5.58 8.98 19.24
CA ILE A 320 6.92 9.00 18.64
C ILE A 320 7.40 10.44 18.40
N THR A 321 6.47 11.41 18.39
CA THR A 321 6.72 12.83 18.10
C THR A 321 6.86 13.71 19.35
N ALA A 322 6.80 13.14 20.55
CA ALA A 322 6.89 13.87 21.83
C ALA A 322 8.31 13.83 22.43
#